data_11321f8b83c35cab17c9cc078dc364b7
#
_entry.id   11321f8b83c35cab17c9cc078dc364b7
#
_cell.length_a   1.000
_cell.length_b   1.000
_cell.length_c   1.000
_cell.angle_alpha   90.00
_cell.angle_beta   90.00
_cell.angle_gamma   90.00
#
_symmetry.space_group_name_H-M   'P 1'
#
loop_
_entity.id
_entity.type
_entity.pdbx_description
1 polymer ?
#
loop_
_entity_poly.entity_id
_entity_poly.type
_entity_poly.pdbx_seq_one_letter_code
_entity_poly.pdbx_strand_id
1 'polypeptide(L)'
;MAAKRAAQRFALFIFVFTVVVATTPFVAETWAAGAFAIGKCGAYGQAYDYPAEGAARAAALKQCKSGGCKMLTIKRACAAFSVDMTNPCGPHGYAVRPKISSSLNEATRECYKFGGKECVIRAWACDAKG
;
A
#
# COMPACT_ATOMS: atom_id res chain seq x y z
N MET A 1 10.19 21.94 -87.52
CA MET A 1 8.90 22.31 -86.93
C MET A 1 8.78 21.63 -85.60
N ALA A 2 8.86 22.38 -84.54
CA ALA A 2 9.06 21.86 -83.17
C ALA A 2 7.79 21.44 -82.51
N ALA A 3 7.69 20.18 -82.13
CA ALA A 3 6.66 19.69 -81.25
C ALA A 3 7.08 19.88 -79.81
N LYS A 4 6.47 20.82 -79.11
CA LYS A 4 6.70 21.03 -77.67
C LYS A 4 5.99 19.92 -76.89
N ARG A 5 6.76 19.03 -76.33
CA ARG A 5 6.27 18.08 -75.32
C ARG A 5 6.10 18.80 -74.01
N ALA A 6 4.91 19.07 -73.67
CA ALA A 6 4.56 19.50 -72.32
C ALA A 6 4.74 18.33 -71.36
N ALA A 7 5.79 18.39 -70.58
CA ALA A 7 6.01 17.46 -69.46
C ALA A 7 5.05 17.80 -68.35
N GLN A 8 4.00 17.05 -68.26
CA GLN A 8 3.04 17.16 -67.18
C GLN A 8 3.64 16.51 -65.94
N ARG A 9 4.19 17.35 -65.09
CA ARG A 9 4.69 16.91 -63.78
C ARG A 9 3.49 16.63 -62.87
N PHE A 10 3.10 15.37 -62.80
CA PHE A 10 2.24 14.90 -61.74
C PHE A 10 3.01 14.97 -60.42
N ALA A 11 2.76 16.01 -59.70
CA ALA A 11 3.20 16.10 -58.29
C ALA A 11 2.34 15.14 -57.49
N LEU A 12 2.87 13.95 -57.23
CA LEU A 12 2.29 12.99 -56.30
C LEU A 12 2.44 13.61 -54.89
N PHE A 13 1.40 14.27 -54.41
CA PHE A 13 1.31 14.63 -52.99
C PHE A 13 1.04 13.33 -52.22
N ILE A 14 2.12 12.69 -51.78
CA ILE A 14 2.03 11.64 -50.77
C ILE A 14 1.68 12.33 -49.46
N PHE A 15 0.40 12.35 -49.14
CA PHE A 15 -0.05 12.66 -47.77
C PHE A 15 0.39 11.52 -46.87
N VAL A 16 1.59 11.71 -46.29
CA VAL A 16 2.01 10.85 -45.18
C VAL A 16 1.13 11.23 -43.97
N PHE A 17 0.05 10.55 -43.82
CA PHE A 17 -0.74 10.55 -42.57
C PHE A 17 0.15 9.91 -41.50
N THR A 18 0.95 10.71 -40.81
CA THR A 18 1.58 10.29 -39.58
C THR A 18 0.48 10.11 -38.53
N VAL A 19 0.03 8.87 -38.39
CA VAL A 19 -0.79 8.47 -37.25
C VAL A 19 0.10 8.59 -36.02
N VAL A 20 0.02 9.73 -35.36
CA VAL A 20 0.57 9.89 -34.02
C VAL A 20 -0.29 9.03 -33.10
N VAL A 21 0.11 7.77 -32.93
CA VAL A 21 -0.43 6.93 -31.87
C VAL A 21 0.03 7.60 -30.56
N ALA A 22 -0.86 8.41 -30.00
CA ALA A 22 -0.68 8.91 -28.65
C ALA A 22 -0.70 7.70 -27.73
N THR A 23 0.46 7.14 -27.44
CA THR A 23 0.66 6.21 -26.35
C THR A 23 0.45 7.00 -25.06
N THR A 24 -0.81 7.11 -24.62
CA THR A 24 -1.09 7.53 -23.26
C THR A 24 -0.38 6.51 -22.38
N PRO A 25 0.56 6.91 -21.54
CA PRO A 25 1.06 5.99 -20.54
C PRO A 25 -0.14 5.61 -19.69
N PHE A 26 -0.53 4.35 -19.76
CA PHE A 26 -1.38 3.77 -18.72
C PHE A 26 -0.55 3.91 -17.45
N VAL A 27 -0.76 4.98 -16.72
CA VAL A 27 -0.34 5.06 -15.33
C VAL A 27 -1.22 4.02 -14.64
N ALA A 28 -0.72 2.78 -14.57
CA ALA A 28 -1.29 1.81 -13.67
C ALA A 28 -1.27 2.50 -12.30
N GLU A 29 -2.44 2.80 -11.76
CA GLU A 29 -2.54 3.21 -10.37
C GLU A 29 -1.96 2.06 -9.57
N THR A 30 -0.69 2.17 -9.24
CA THR A 30 -0.03 1.25 -8.32
C THR A 30 -0.65 1.50 -6.97
N TRP A 31 -1.60 0.65 -6.63
CA TRP A 31 -2.20 0.63 -5.32
C TRP A 31 -1.07 0.28 -4.35
N ALA A 32 -0.64 1.26 -3.57
CA ALA A 32 0.35 1.03 -2.54
C ALA A 32 -0.20 -0.04 -1.59
N ALA A 33 0.57 -1.10 -1.41
CA ALA A 33 0.21 -2.18 -0.51
C ALA A 33 0.84 -1.96 0.85
N GLY A 34 0.05 -2.18 1.90
CA GLY A 34 0.50 -2.15 3.28
C GLY A 34 0.33 -3.51 3.96
N ALA A 35 1.16 -3.75 4.95
CA ALA A 35 1.06 -4.89 5.83
C ALA A 35 1.51 -4.52 7.24
N PHE A 36 0.93 -5.18 8.22
CA PHE A 36 1.24 -4.99 9.62
C PHE A 36 1.38 -6.34 10.30
N ALA A 37 2.50 -6.58 10.96
CA ALA A 37 2.76 -7.80 11.69
C ALA A 37 2.76 -7.50 13.19
N ILE A 38 2.10 -8.34 13.96
CA ILE A 38 2.10 -8.27 15.41
C ILE A 38 2.66 -9.57 16.01
N GLY A 39 3.51 -9.43 16.98
CA GLY A 39 4.18 -10.53 17.66
C GLY A 39 4.05 -10.47 19.16
N LYS A 40 4.74 -11.36 19.82
CA LYS A 40 4.74 -11.44 21.28
C LYS A 40 5.51 -10.28 21.91
N CYS A 41 5.13 -9.93 23.13
CA CYS A 41 5.83 -8.93 23.94
C CYS A 41 5.96 -7.55 23.27
N GLY A 42 4.94 -7.13 22.52
CA GLY A 42 4.93 -5.86 21.82
C GLY A 42 5.80 -5.80 20.57
N ALA A 43 6.31 -6.93 20.08
CA ALA A 43 7.01 -6.99 18.80
C ALA A 43 6.04 -6.69 17.65
N TYR A 44 6.48 -5.93 16.68
CA TYR A 44 5.69 -5.58 15.50
C TYR A 44 6.58 -5.34 14.28
N GLY A 45 5.96 -5.34 13.13
CA GLY A 45 6.56 -4.89 11.88
C GLY A 45 5.51 -4.19 11.04
N GLN A 46 5.92 -3.20 10.29
CA GLN A 46 5.04 -2.41 9.44
C GLN A 46 5.68 -2.15 8.08
N ALA A 47 4.86 -2.18 7.07
CA ALA A 47 5.26 -1.86 5.70
C ALA A 47 4.13 -1.10 5.03
N TYR A 48 4.44 -0.04 4.32
CA TYR A 48 3.52 0.79 3.56
C TYR A 48 4.20 1.25 2.27
N ASP A 49 3.40 1.65 1.29
CA ASP A 49 3.89 2.11 -0.01
C ASP A 49 4.72 1.07 -0.80
N TYR A 50 4.44 -0.20 -0.59
CA TYR A 50 5.05 -1.27 -1.37
C TYR A 50 4.29 -1.51 -2.69
N PRO A 51 4.98 -1.88 -3.77
CA PRO A 51 4.36 -2.10 -5.07
C PRO A 51 3.47 -3.35 -5.12
N ALA A 52 3.63 -4.27 -4.17
CA ALA A 52 2.87 -5.51 -4.10
C ALA A 52 2.61 -5.94 -2.66
N GLU A 53 1.46 -6.57 -2.42
CA GLU A 53 1.06 -7.09 -1.10
C GLU A 53 2.06 -8.10 -0.54
N GLY A 54 2.56 -9.02 -1.37
CA GLY A 54 3.54 -10.01 -0.94
C GLY A 54 4.85 -9.38 -0.45
N ALA A 55 5.33 -8.34 -1.11
CA ALA A 55 6.52 -7.59 -0.70
C ALA A 55 6.29 -6.83 0.61
N ALA A 56 5.13 -6.20 0.78
CA ALA A 56 4.75 -5.54 2.03
C ALA A 56 4.70 -6.52 3.20
N ARG A 57 4.08 -7.68 3.00
CA ARG A 57 4.00 -8.75 4.01
C ARG A 57 5.38 -9.26 4.42
N ALA A 58 6.25 -9.54 3.46
CA ALA A 58 7.61 -9.98 3.72
C ALA A 58 8.41 -8.94 4.51
N ALA A 59 8.29 -7.66 4.17
CA ALA A 59 8.94 -6.57 4.88
C ALA A 59 8.43 -6.42 6.32
N ALA A 60 7.13 -6.48 6.54
CA ALA A 60 6.54 -6.42 7.88
C ALA A 60 6.97 -7.61 8.74
N LEU A 61 6.97 -8.83 8.19
CA LEU A 61 7.45 -10.02 8.90
C LEU A 61 8.92 -9.93 9.29
N LYS A 62 9.76 -9.41 8.40
CA LYS A 62 11.20 -9.23 8.67
C LYS A 62 11.45 -8.27 9.84
N GLN A 63 10.60 -7.28 10.02
CA GLN A 63 10.70 -6.34 11.14
C GLN A 63 10.16 -6.94 12.44
N CYS A 64 9.15 -7.79 12.38
CA CYS A 64 8.56 -8.45 13.52
C CYS A 64 9.46 -9.60 14.01
N LYS A 65 10.41 -9.27 14.88
CA LYS A 65 11.50 -10.19 15.32
C LYS A 65 11.06 -11.24 16.35
N SER A 66 9.76 -11.44 16.57
CA SER A 66 9.29 -12.54 17.40
C SER A 66 8.89 -13.74 16.54
N GLY A 67 9.06 -14.95 17.03
CA GLY A 67 8.55 -16.14 16.33
C GLY A 67 7.02 -16.12 16.24
N GLY A 68 6.48 -16.47 15.06
CA GLY A 68 5.03 -16.60 14.88
C GLY A 68 4.25 -15.30 14.85
N CYS A 69 4.79 -14.25 14.22
CA CYS A 69 4.08 -12.98 14.06
C CYS A 69 2.79 -13.17 13.23
N LYS A 70 1.70 -12.60 13.72
CA LYS A 70 0.42 -12.55 13.02
C LYS A 70 0.43 -11.43 12.00
N MET A 71 0.06 -11.74 10.76
CA MET A 71 -0.05 -10.77 9.68
C MET A 71 -1.44 -10.17 9.59
N LEU A 72 -1.48 -8.86 9.43
CA LEU A 72 -2.66 -8.08 9.09
C LEU A 72 -2.43 -7.41 7.74
N THR A 73 -3.32 -7.62 6.80
CA THR A 73 -3.30 -6.92 5.51
C THR A 73 -3.98 -5.56 5.67
N ILE A 74 -3.32 -4.51 5.19
CA ILE A 74 -3.87 -3.16 5.17
C ILE A 74 -4.22 -2.81 3.73
N LYS A 75 -5.51 -2.66 3.47
CA LYS A 75 -6.05 -2.27 2.16
C LYS A 75 -6.99 -1.10 2.35
N ARG A 76 -6.60 0.09 1.92
CA ARG A 76 -7.36 1.33 2.14
C ARG A 76 -7.80 1.47 3.59
N ALA A 77 -6.92 1.16 4.49
CA ALA A 77 -7.21 1.06 5.90
C ALA A 77 -5.98 1.40 6.74
N CYS A 78 -6.20 1.56 8.02
CA CYS A 78 -5.17 1.71 9.01
C CYS A 78 -5.20 0.52 9.97
N ALA A 79 -4.03 0.00 10.34
CA ALA A 79 -3.87 -0.94 11.43
C ALA A 79 -3.33 -0.23 12.67
N ALA A 80 -3.75 -0.67 13.84
CA ALA A 80 -3.20 -0.24 15.12
C ALA A 80 -2.97 -1.43 16.03
N PHE A 81 -1.95 -1.33 16.85
CA PHE A 81 -1.56 -2.32 17.84
C PHE A 81 -1.37 -1.67 19.19
N SER A 82 -2.05 -2.19 20.20
CA SER A 82 -2.01 -1.73 21.59
C SER A 82 -1.49 -2.83 22.49
N VAL A 83 -0.66 -2.48 23.46
CA VAL A 83 -0.13 -3.39 24.45
C VAL A 83 -0.33 -2.85 25.86
N ASP A 84 -0.41 -3.73 26.83
CA ASP A 84 -0.39 -3.34 28.25
C ASP A 84 1.05 -3.07 28.68
N MET A 85 1.35 -1.84 29.06
CA MET A 85 2.68 -1.44 29.50
C MET A 85 3.11 -2.06 30.83
N THR A 86 2.17 -2.52 31.65
CA THR A 86 2.50 -3.26 32.89
C THR A 86 2.91 -4.70 32.62
N ASN A 87 2.46 -5.26 31.48
CA ASN A 87 2.82 -6.59 31.03
C ASN A 87 2.82 -6.68 29.49
N PRO A 88 3.86 -6.21 28.80
CA PRO A 88 3.92 -6.19 27.35
C PRO A 88 3.77 -7.57 26.67
N CYS A 89 4.05 -8.65 27.39
CA CYS A 89 3.87 -10.02 26.92
C CYS A 89 2.46 -10.59 27.19
N GLY A 90 1.62 -9.83 27.85
CA GLY A 90 0.26 -10.21 28.24
C GLY A 90 -0.81 -9.59 27.34
N PRO A 91 -1.80 -8.91 27.94
CA PRO A 91 -2.93 -8.36 27.21
C PRO A 91 -2.50 -7.39 26.12
N HIS A 92 -3.10 -7.54 24.96
CA HIS A 92 -2.88 -6.68 23.81
C HIS A 92 -4.14 -6.61 22.97
N GLY A 93 -4.20 -5.63 22.09
CA GLY A 93 -5.30 -5.46 21.15
C GLY A 93 -4.79 -4.95 19.81
N TYR A 94 -5.50 -5.27 18.76
CA TYR A 94 -5.23 -4.75 17.43
C TYR A 94 -6.52 -4.55 16.65
N ALA A 95 -6.49 -3.65 15.69
CA ALA A 95 -7.62 -3.42 14.83
C ALA A 95 -7.16 -2.94 13.45
N VAL A 96 -7.93 -3.27 12.43
CA VAL A 96 -7.81 -2.72 11.08
C VAL A 96 -9.13 -2.07 10.71
N ARG A 97 -9.11 -0.76 10.48
CA ARG A 97 -10.30 0.04 10.14
C ARG A 97 -9.96 1.06 9.06
N PRO A 98 -10.96 1.54 8.30
CA PRO A 98 -10.71 2.55 7.26
C PRO A 98 -10.12 3.86 7.79
N LYS A 99 -10.43 4.24 9.04
CA LYS A 99 -9.94 5.46 9.67
C LYS A 99 -8.97 5.13 10.80
N ILE A 100 -7.86 5.87 10.86
CA ILE A 100 -6.85 5.68 11.91
C ILE A 100 -7.43 5.85 13.31
N SER A 101 -8.28 6.85 13.55
CA SER A 101 -8.91 7.07 14.85
C SER A 101 -9.72 5.86 15.32
N SER A 102 -10.44 5.21 14.41
CA SER A 102 -11.21 3.99 14.72
C SER A 102 -10.30 2.81 15.05
N SER A 103 -9.19 2.65 14.32
CA SER A 103 -8.20 1.60 14.57
C SER A 103 -7.53 1.78 15.94
N LEU A 104 -7.11 3.00 16.26
CA LEU A 104 -6.49 3.31 17.54
C LEU A 104 -7.44 3.05 18.72
N ASN A 105 -8.67 3.55 18.64
CA ASN A 105 -9.68 3.38 19.68
C ASN A 105 -10.02 1.91 19.88
N GLU A 106 -10.20 1.16 18.79
CA GLU A 106 -10.56 -0.25 18.89
C GLU A 106 -9.40 -1.10 19.39
N ALA A 107 -8.19 -0.90 18.91
CA ALA A 107 -7.01 -1.61 19.40
C ALA A 107 -6.82 -1.40 20.92
N THR A 108 -6.98 -0.17 21.40
CA THR A 108 -6.89 0.15 22.81
C THR A 108 -8.02 -0.54 23.60
N ARG A 109 -9.25 -0.47 23.11
CA ARG A 109 -10.41 -1.13 23.76
C ARG A 109 -10.23 -2.65 23.84
N GLU A 110 -9.74 -3.29 22.77
CA GLU A 110 -9.47 -4.73 22.78
C GLU A 110 -8.39 -5.11 23.81
N CYS A 111 -7.33 -4.31 23.94
CA CYS A 111 -6.31 -4.52 24.95
C CYS A 111 -6.93 -4.50 26.38
N TYR A 112 -7.77 -3.53 26.70
CA TYR A 112 -8.47 -3.48 28.00
C TYR A 112 -9.46 -4.63 28.17
N LYS A 113 -10.15 -5.01 27.12
CA LYS A 113 -11.09 -6.13 27.14
C LYS A 113 -10.40 -7.46 27.48
N PHE A 114 -9.16 -7.64 27.05
CA PHE A 114 -8.34 -8.81 27.38
C PHE A 114 -7.61 -8.69 28.72
N GLY A 115 -7.97 -7.72 29.54
CA GLY A 115 -7.45 -7.56 30.90
C GLY A 115 -6.26 -6.64 31.06
N GLY A 116 -5.92 -5.85 30.03
CA GLY A 116 -4.90 -4.83 30.13
C GLY A 116 -5.24 -3.76 31.15
N LYS A 117 -4.23 -3.25 31.85
CA LYS A 117 -4.35 -2.20 32.88
C LYS A 117 -3.88 -0.84 32.39
N GLU A 118 -2.80 -0.81 31.62
CA GLU A 118 -2.20 0.39 31.04
C GLU A 118 -1.99 0.19 29.53
N CYS A 119 -3.09 0.13 28.79
CA CYS A 119 -3.06 -0.09 27.36
C CYS A 119 -2.66 1.16 26.60
N VAL A 120 -1.58 1.08 25.87
CA VAL A 120 -1.06 2.16 25.02
C VAL A 120 -0.89 1.69 23.58
N ILE A 121 -1.01 2.59 22.62
CA ILE A 121 -0.70 2.29 21.24
C ILE A 121 0.81 2.09 21.08
N ARG A 122 1.17 0.91 20.69
CA ARG A 122 2.56 0.52 20.43
C ARG A 122 3.01 0.90 19.03
N ALA A 123 2.15 0.70 18.05
CA ALA A 123 2.42 1.02 16.66
C ALA A 123 1.13 1.13 15.86
N TRP A 124 1.19 1.83 14.74
CA TRP A 124 0.12 1.94 13.78
C TRP A 124 0.69 2.17 12.37
N ALA A 125 -0.05 1.80 11.36
CA ALA A 125 0.29 2.08 9.97
C ALA A 125 -0.98 2.16 9.13
N CYS A 126 -0.98 3.05 8.14
CA CYS A 126 -2.02 3.13 7.13
C CYS A 126 -1.42 2.78 5.76
N ASP A 127 -2.21 2.24 4.84
CA ASP A 127 -1.82 2.30 3.44
C ASP A 127 -2.01 3.73 2.92
N ALA A 128 -1.37 4.06 1.79
CA ALA A 128 -1.23 5.44 1.29
C ALA A 128 -2.55 6.22 1.06
N LYS A 129 -3.69 5.62 1.29
CA LYS A 129 -5.03 6.23 1.09
C LYS A 129 -6.03 5.87 2.20
N GLY A 130 -5.51 5.47 3.35
CA GLY A 130 -6.31 5.22 4.54
C GLY A 130 -6.74 6.50 5.27
#